data_ed54496dee058c9c766e092eb65586f7
#
_entry.id   ed54496dee058c9c766e092eb65586f7
#
_cell.length_a   1.000
_cell.length_b   1.000
_cell.length_c   1.000
_cell.angle_alpha   90.00
_cell.angle_beta   90.00
_cell.angle_gamma   90.00
#
_symmetry.space_group_name_H-M   'P 1'
#
loop_
_entity.id
_entity.type
_entity.pdbx_description
1 polymer ?
#
loop_
_entity_poly.entity_id
_entity_poly.type
_entity_poly.pdbx_seq_one_letter_code
_entity_poly.pdbx_strand_id
1 'polypeptide(L)'
;IMSVLTQQLSEPILVRPIVTEADYEEALVELDRMIGNVQPRTPDGNRYELLASMVEVYEDEHYPIEAPDDPIAMIEFVLEERGLARKDLEPFIGTRQRVWDIMEKRRRLTLPMIRRLVDGLNLPVEVMIQEYELQIAT
;
A
#
# COMPACT_ATOMS: atom_id res chain seq x y z
N ILE A 1 42.59 7.11 -10.63
CA ILE A 1 41.25 6.72 -11.12
C ILE A 1 41.04 5.22 -10.98
N MET A 2 42.01 4.45 -11.43
CA MET A 2 41.92 2.98 -11.33
C MET A 2 41.89 2.48 -9.89
N SER A 3 42.62 3.12 -8.97
CA SER A 3 42.63 2.71 -7.56
C SER A 3 41.30 3.05 -6.86
N VAL A 4 40.66 4.16 -7.22
CA VAL A 4 39.36 4.52 -6.69
C VAL A 4 38.29 3.55 -7.15
N LEU A 5 38.29 3.19 -8.45
CA LEU A 5 37.38 2.21 -9.00
C LEU A 5 37.59 0.83 -8.37
N THR A 6 38.84 0.45 -8.16
CA THR A 6 39.17 -0.82 -7.51
C THR A 6 38.70 -0.86 -6.07
N GLN A 7 38.79 0.25 -5.33
CA GLN A 7 38.30 0.34 -3.97
C GLN A 7 36.74 0.25 -3.91
N GLN A 8 36.07 0.89 -4.85
CA GLN A 8 34.60 0.81 -4.93
C GLN A 8 34.12 -0.60 -5.29
N LEU A 9 34.93 -1.35 -6.06
CA LEU A 9 34.59 -2.70 -6.46
C LEU A 9 35.11 -3.75 -5.48
N SER A 10 35.86 -3.37 -4.44
CA SER A 10 36.44 -4.32 -3.47
C SER A 10 35.35 -4.95 -2.57
N GLU A 11 34.20 -4.31 -2.44
CA GLU A 11 33.05 -4.88 -1.74
C GLU A 11 31.89 -4.98 -2.73
N PRO A 12 31.85 -6.06 -3.52
CA PRO A 12 30.80 -6.22 -4.50
C PRO A 12 29.46 -6.36 -3.79
N ILE A 13 28.49 -5.57 -4.23
CA ILE A 13 27.12 -5.70 -3.77
C ILE A 13 26.56 -6.95 -4.43
N LEU A 14 26.45 -8.03 -3.65
CA LEU A 14 25.83 -9.25 -4.14
C LEU A 14 24.34 -9.07 -4.15
N VAL A 15 23.82 -8.75 -5.33
CA VAL A 15 22.38 -8.68 -5.54
C VAL A 15 21.96 -10.02 -6.11
N ARG A 16 21.17 -10.76 -5.36
CA ARG A 16 20.61 -12.03 -5.79
C ARG A 16 19.09 -11.92 -5.88
N PRO A 17 18.49 -12.56 -6.89
CA PRO A 17 17.02 -12.65 -6.91
C PRO A 17 16.50 -13.34 -5.65
N ILE A 18 15.35 -12.89 -5.17
CA ILE A 18 14.65 -13.56 -4.07
C ILE A 18 13.75 -14.61 -4.71
N VAL A 19 14.13 -15.88 -4.58
CA VAL A 19 13.44 -16.99 -5.22
C VAL A 19 12.73 -17.87 -4.21
N THR A 20 13.34 -18.08 -3.04
CA THR A 20 12.82 -18.97 -2.00
C THR A 20 12.39 -18.17 -0.78
N GLU A 21 11.60 -18.79 0.07
CA GLU A 21 11.21 -18.20 1.36
C GLU A 21 12.44 -17.90 2.22
N ALA A 22 13.46 -18.76 2.17
CA ALA A 22 14.72 -18.54 2.88
C ALA A 22 15.42 -17.28 2.37
N ASP A 23 15.45 -17.07 1.05
CA ASP A 23 16.02 -15.85 0.46
C ASP A 23 15.27 -14.61 0.96
N TYR A 24 13.95 -14.71 1.03
CA TYR A 24 13.09 -13.63 1.49
C TYR A 24 13.38 -13.27 2.96
N GLU A 25 13.47 -14.28 3.83
CA GLU A 25 13.78 -14.06 5.23
C GLU A 25 15.16 -13.44 5.43
N GLU A 26 16.16 -13.89 4.68
CA GLU A 26 17.51 -13.30 4.71
C GLU A 26 17.46 -11.82 4.27
N ALA A 27 16.69 -11.53 3.24
CA ALA A 27 16.52 -10.15 2.75
C ALA A 27 15.89 -9.26 3.80
N LEU A 28 14.87 -9.74 4.50
CA LEU A 28 14.21 -8.99 5.58
C LEU A 28 15.17 -8.69 6.73
N VAL A 29 15.99 -9.66 7.12
CA VAL A 29 17.01 -9.47 8.16
C VAL A 29 18.00 -8.39 7.73
N GLU A 30 18.45 -8.45 6.48
CA GLU A 30 19.40 -7.46 5.95
C GLU A 30 18.79 -6.05 5.90
N LEU A 31 17.53 -5.93 5.45
CA LEU A 31 16.83 -4.64 5.45
C LEU A 31 16.68 -4.07 6.85
N ASP A 32 16.31 -4.91 7.81
CA ASP A 32 16.15 -4.51 9.19
C ASP A 32 17.47 -3.98 9.78
N ARG A 33 18.58 -4.62 9.44
CA ARG A 33 19.90 -4.18 9.87
C ARG A 33 20.30 -2.83 9.25
N MET A 34 19.87 -2.58 8.01
CA MET A 34 20.24 -1.38 7.27
C MET A 34 19.35 -0.18 7.56
N ILE A 35 18.10 -0.41 7.98
CA ILE A 35 17.13 0.67 8.17
C ILE A 35 17.64 1.69 9.21
N GLY A 36 17.61 2.98 8.85
CA GLY A 36 18.08 4.05 9.70
C GLY A 36 19.61 4.20 9.76
N ASN A 37 20.37 3.27 9.16
CA ASN A 37 21.82 3.25 9.21
C ASN A 37 22.49 3.58 7.86
N VAL A 38 21.70 3.81 6.82
CA VAL A 38 22.22 4.09 5.49
C VAL A 38 21.74 5.46 5.02
N GLN A 39 22.58 6.10 4.21
CA GLN A 39 22.26 7.41 3.63
C GLN A 39 21.86 7.25 2.17
N PRO A 40 20.89 8.05 1.68
CA PRO A 40 20.51 8.03 0.27
C PRO A 40 21.71 8.36 -0.63
N ARG A 41 21.72 7.77 -1.81
CA ARG A 41 22.75 8.01 -2.84
C ARG A 41 24.17 7.61 -2.44
N THR A 42 24.28 6.71 -1.48
CA THR A 42 25.53 6.03 -1.15
C THR A 42 25.45 4.60 -1.68
N PRO A 43 26.58 3.89 -1.80
CA PRO A 43 26.54 2.47 -2.19
C PRO A 43 25.62 1.63 -1.29
N ASP A 44 25.67 1.84 0.02
CA ASP A 44 24.81 1.14 0.96
C ASP A 44 23.34 1.58 0.82
N GLY A 45 23.09 2.87 0.62
CA GLY A 45 21.75 3.38 0.39
C GLY A 45 21.12 2.83 -0.88
N ASN A 46 21.91 2.74 -1.94
CA ASN A 46 21.46 2.16 -3.22
C ASN A 46 21.16 0.67 -3.06
N ARG A 47 21.99 -0.03 -2.31
CA ARG A 47 21.77 -1.44 -2.00
C ARG A 47 20.46 -1.64 -1.22
N TYR A 48 20.22 -0.78 -0.24
CA TYR A 48 18.99 -0.80 0.55
C TYR A 48 17.77 -0.62 -0.34
N GLU A 49 17.78 0.39 -1.20
CA GLU A 49 16.66 0.67 -2.11
C GLU A 49 16.40 -0.49 -3.07
N LEU A 50 17.45 -1.06 -3.63
CA LEU A 50 17.33 -2.19 -4.55
C LEU A 50 16.78 -3.41 -3.84
N LEU A 51 17.30 -3.71 -2.65
CA LEU A 51 16.87 -4.86 -1.88
C LEU A 51 15.40 -4.69 -1.43
N ALA A 52 15.01 -3.49 -1.01
CA ALA A 52 13.64 -3.17 -0.63
C ALA A 52 12.68 -3.37 -1.82
N SER A 53 13.09 -2.95 -3.02
CA SER A 53 12.30 -3.14 -4.23
C SER A 53 12.11 -4.61 -4.57
N MET A 54 13.17 -5.41 -4.43
CA MET A 54 13.11 -6.85 -4.68
C MET A 54 12.20 -7.57 -3.69
N VAL A 55 12.24 -7.16 -2.42
CA VAL A 55 11.36 -7.69 -1.38
C VAL A 55 9.91 -7.35 -1.70
N GLU A 56 9.64 -6.11 -2.11
CA GLU A 56 8.29 -5.68 -2.49
C GLU A 56 7.71 -6.53 -3.63
N VAL A 57 8.50 -6.80 -4.67
CA VAL A 57 8.08 -7.64 -5.79
C VAL A 57 7.76 -9.06 -5.30
N TYR A 58 8.61 -9.63 -4.45
CA TYR A 58 8.39 -10.97 -3.92
C TYR A 58 7.11 -11.04 -3.07
N GLU A 59 6.89 -10.02 -2.23
CA GLU A 59 5.69 -9.95 -1.39
C GLU A 59 4.42 -9.83 -2.23
N ASP A 60 4.44 -9.04 -3.29
CA ASP A 60 3.30 -8.88 -4.20
C ASP A 60 2.92 -10.21 -4.86
N GLU A 61 3.91 -11.03 -5.18
CA GLU A 61 3.68 -12.34 -5.81
C GLU A 61 3.26 -13.43 -4.82
N HIS A 62 3.83 -13.45 -3.63
CA HIS A 62 3.67 -14.55 -2.67
C HIS A 62 2.76 -14.22 -1.49
N TYR A 63 2.65 -12.95 -1.14
CA TYR A 63 1.82 -12.48 -0.03
C TYR A 63 0.96 -11.32 -0.50
N PRO A 64 0.13 -11.51 -1.55
CA PRO A 64 -0.71 -10.41 -2.00
C PRO A 64 -1.64 -9.98 -0.88
N ILE A 65 -1.66 -8.68 -0.62
CA ILE A 65 -2.68 -8.11 0.25
C ILE A 65 -3.96 -8.20 -0.57
N GLU A 66 -4.89 -9.04 -0.12
CA GLU A 66 -6.20 -9.10 -0.75
C GLU A 66 -6.90 -7.77 -0.48
N ALA A 67 -6.92 -6.92 -1.50
CA ALA A 67 -7.69 -5.69 -1.41
C ALA A 67 -9.17 -6.07 -1.28
N PRO A 68 -9.92 -5.39 -0.39
CA PRO A 68 -11.36 -5.60 -0.32
C PRO A 68 -12.00 -5.39 -1.69
N ASP A 69 -12.92 -6.27 -2.08
CA ASP A 69 -13.64 -6.19 -3.35
C ASP A 69 -14.98 -5.44 -3.22
N ASP A 70 -15.35 -5.06 -2.03
CA ASP A 70 -16.57 -4.33 -1.72
C ASP A 70 -16.22 -2.85 -1.51
N PRO A 71 -16.93 -1.90 -2.15
CA PRO A 71 -16.61 -0.48 -2.00
C PRO A 71 -16.61 0.02 -0.55
N ILE A 72 -17.55 -0.43 0.26
CA ILE A 72 -17.65 0.02 1.67
C ILE A 72 -16.49 -0.56 2.49
N ALA A 73 -16.17 -1.83 2.26
CA ALA A 73 -15.02 -2.45 2.91
C ALA A 73 -13.71 -1.75 2.52
N MET A 74 -13.59 -1.31 1.26
CA MET A 74 -12.43 -0.56 0.80
C MET A 74 -12.31 0.79 1.52
N ILE A 75 -13.43 1.50 1.68
CA ILE A 75 -13.43 2.77 2.41
C ILE A 75 -13.01 2.54 3.87
N GLU A 76 -13.58 1.54 4.53
CA GLU A 76 -13.21 1.21 5.91
C GLU A 76 -11.73 0.86 6.05
N PHE A 77 -11.22 0.09 5.13
CA PHE A 77 -9.80 -0.28 5.10
C PHE A 77 -8.90 0.97 5.02
N VAL A 78 -9.23 1.89 4.13
CA VAL A 78 -8.46 3.13 3.95
C VAL A 78 -8.56 4.05 5.17
N LEU A 79 -9.75 4.15 5.77
CA LEU A 79 -9.91 4.93 7.00
C LEU A 79 -9.03 4.39 8.12
N GLU A 80 -9.02 3.08 8.30
CA GLU A 80 -8.20 2.42 9.32
C GLU A 80 -6.71 2.59 9.03
N GLU A 81 -6.27 2.34 7.79
CA GLU A 81 -4.88 2.47 7.39
C GLU A 81 -4.32 3.89 7.58
N ARG A 82 -5.16 4.91 7.35
CA ARG A 82 -4.73 6.30 7.42
C ARG A 82 -5.10 7.00 8.72
N GLY A 83 -5.66 6.27 9.66
CA GLY A 83 -6.08 6.85 10.94
C GLY A 83 -7.19 7.88 10.81
N LEU A 84 -8.07 7.72 9.82
CA LEU A 84 -9.18 8.62 9.57
C LEU A 84 -10.46 8.08 10.19
N ALA A 85 -11.42 8.98 10.45
CA ALA A 85 -12.72 8.63 10.97
C ALA A 85 -13.80 8.85 9.91
N ARG A 86 -15.01 8.33 10.18
CA ARG A 86 -16.14 8.51 9.24
C ARG A 86 -16.44 9.99 8.97
N LYS A 87 -16.23 10.88 9.94
CA LYS A 87 -16.42 12.32 9.74
C LYS A 87 -15.57 12.88 8.61
N ASP A 88 -14.41 12.26 8.35
CA ASP A 88 -13.51 12.69 7.29
C ASP A 88 -14.06 12.35 5.90
N LEU A 89 -15.14 11.59 5.82
CA LEU A 89 -15.85 11.28 4.58
C LEU A 89 -16.88 12.34 4.19
N GLU A 90 -17.23 13.25 5.10
CA GLU A 90 -18.28 14.26 4.85
C GLU A 90 -17.97 15.10 3.60
N PRO A 91 -16.73 15.53 3.34
CA PRO A 91 -16.43 16.29 2.11
C PRO A 91 -16.71 15.53 0.82
N PHE A 92 -16.74 14.21 0.87
CA PHE A 92 -16.91 13.37 -0.31
C PHE A 92 -18.34 12.83 -0.44
N ILE A 93 -19.01 12.56 0.67
CA ILE A 93 -20.29 11.91 0.70
C ILE A 93 -21.43 12.87 1.03
N GLY A 94 -21.26 13.70 2.05
CA GLY A 94 -22.28 14.66 2.47
C GLY A 94 -22.42 14.70 3.99
N THR A 95 -23.67 14.86 4.47
CA THR A 95 -23.95 15.01 5.90
C THR A 95 -23.50 13.77 6.69
N ARG A 96 -23.33 13.96 8.00
CA ARG A 96 -22.99 12.88 8.92
C ARG A 96 -23.97 11.70 8.81
N GLN A 97 -25.25 12.00 8.71
CA GLN A 97 -26.29 10.98 8.57
C GLN A 97 -26.12 10.20 7.27
N ARG A 98 -25.83 10.91 6.18
CA ARG A 98 -25.62 10.28 4.88
C ARG A 98 -24.38 9.38 4.89
N VAL A 99 -23.31 9.83 5.52
CA VAL A 99 -22.10 9.02 5.71
C VAL A 99 -22.44 7.74 6.44
N TRP A 100 -23.19 7.85 7.53
CA TRP A 100 -23.62 6.70 8.31
C TRP A 100 -24.44 5.72 7.47
N ASP A 101 -25.45 6.24 6.75
CA ASP A 101 -26.31 5.42 5.88
C ASP A 101 -25.51 4.66 4.83
N ILE A 102 -24.54 5.34 4.21
CA ILE A 102 -23.66 4.73 3.19
C ILE A 102 -22.79 3.65 3.83
N MET A 103 -22.12 3.96 4.94
CA MET A 103 -21.20 3.02 5.59
C MET A 103 -21.89 1.82 6.20
N GLU A 104 -23.16 1.97 6.61
CA GLU A 104 -23.97 0.86 7.12
C GLU A 104 -24.70 0.12 5.99
N LYS A 105 -24.40 0.44 4.73
CA LYS A 105 -25.01 -0.19 3.55
C LYS A 105 -26.54 -0.05 3.52
N ARG A 106 -27.04 1.06 4.03
CA ARG A 106 -28.47 1.39 3.95
C ARG A 106 -28.82 2.20 2.71
N ARG A 107 -27.82 2.80 2.11
CA ARG A 107 -27.95 3.62 0.91
C ARG A 107 -26.75 3.37 0.01
N ARG A 108 -26.98 3.35 -1.31
CA ARG A 108 -25.90 3.15 -2.28
C ARG A 108 -25.10 4.42 -2.47
N LEU A 109 -23.81 4.24 -2.78
CA LEU A 109 -22.97 5.33 -3.25
C LEU A 109 -23.51 5.82 -4.59
N THR A 110 -23.58 7.14 -4.75
CA THR A 110 -23.89 7.74 -6.04
C THR A 110 -22.61 7.87 -6.87
N LEU A 111 -22.73 7.98 -8.17
CA LEU A 111 -21.56 8.17 -9.04
C LEU A 111 -20.74 9.43 -8.66
N PRO A 112 -21.36 10.59 -8.39
CA PRO A 112 -20.58 11.74 -7.91
C PRO A 112 -19.81 11.46 -6.61
N MET A 113 -20.38 10.71 -5.66
CA MET A 113 -19.68 10.32 -4.44
C MET A 113 -18.47 9.45 -4.74
N ILE A 114 -18.64 8.46 -5.62
CA ILE A 114 -17.56 7.57 -6.05
C ILE A 114 -16.42 8.39 -6.66
N ARG A 115 -16.74 9.32 -7.54
CA ARG A 115 -15.73 10.18 -8.18
C ARG A 115 -14.95 10.99 -7.15
N ARG A 116 -15.65 11.60 -6.19
CA ARG A 116 -14.99 12.38 -5.14
C ARG A 116 -14.11 11.53 -4.24
N LEU A 117 -14.57 10.34 -3.88
CA LEU A 117 -13.81 9.40 -3.06
C LEU A 117 -12.55 8.89 -3.79
N VAL A 118 -12.69 8.53 -5.06
CA VAL A 118 -11.56 8.09 -5.87
C VAL A 118 -10.51 9.19 -5.98
N ASP A 119 -10.95 10.40 -6.31
CA ASP A 119 -10.01 11.53 -6.47
C ASP A 119 -9.42 11.99 -5.14
N GLY A 120 -10.24 12.08 -4.09
CA GLY A 120 -9.81 12.63 -2.81
C GLY A 120 -9.02 11.67 -1.94
N LEU A 121 -9.34 10.40 -1.97
CA LEU A 121 -8.69 9.37 -1.17
C LEU A 121 -7.81 8.42 -1.99
N ASN A 122 -7.73 8.65 -3.29
CA ASN A 122 -6.94 7.83 -4.22
C ASN A 122 -7.34 6.34 -4.14
N LEU A 123 -8.64 6.08 -4.24
CA LEU A 123 -9.17 4.73 -4.18
C LEU A 123 -9.17 4.07 -5.56
N PRO A 124 -9.05 2.73 -5.62
CA PRO A 124 -9.12 2.03 -6.91
C PRO A 124 -10.53 2.08 -7.49
N VAL A 125 -10.64 2.61 -8.71
CA VAL A 125 -11.93 2.75 -9.41
C VAL A 125 -12.62 1.40 -9.56
N GLU A 126 -11.86 0.37 -9.90
CA GLU A 126 -12.35 -0.98 -10.16
C GLU A 126 -13.11 -1.56 -8.96
N VAL A 127 -12.67 -1.24 -7.76
CA VAL A 127 -13.34 -1.67 -6.53
C VAL A 127 -14.54 -0.79 -6.25
N MET A 128 -14.39 0.52 -6.42
CA MET A 128 -15.42 1.49 -6.04
C MET A 128 -16.68 1.43 -6.91
N ILE A 129 -16.57 0.86 -8.12
CA ILE A 129 -17.73 0.70 -9.01
C ILE A 129 -18.39 -0.68 -8.88
N GLN A 130 -17.91 -1.54 -8.00
CA GLN A 130 -18.51 -2.85 -7.78
C GLN A 130 -19.89 -2.72 -7.14
N GLU A 131 -20.78 -3.61 -7.54
CA GLU A 131 -22.08 -3.70 -6.89
C GLU A 131 -21.96 -4.36 -5.52
N TYR A 132 -22.82 -3.99 -4.61
CA TYR A 132 -22.87 -4.60 -3.29
C TYR A 132 -24.32 -4.59 -2.79
N GLU A 133 -24.64 -5.53 -1.92
CA GLU A 133 -25.98 -5.64 -1.37
C GLU A 133 -26.20 -4.65 -0.25
N LEU A 134 -27.39 -4.03 -0.26
CA LEU A 134 -27.79 -3.15 0.82
C LEU A 134 -28.27 -3.96 2.02
N GLN A 135 -27.95 -3.47 3.21
CA GLN A 135 -28.35 -4.04 4.50
C GLN A 135 -29.57 -3.29 4.99
N ILE A 136 -30.69 -3.39 4.26
CA ILE A 136 -31.92 -2.70 4.64
C ILE A 136 -32.70 -3.60 5.57
N ALA A 137 -32.97 -3.12 6.79
CA ALA A 137 -33.81 -3.81 7.73
C ALA A 137 -35.27 -3.74 7.25
N THR A 138 -35.90 -4.90 7.08
CA THR A 138 -37.31 -5.00 6.74
C THR A 138 -38.16 -4.96 7.99
#